data_c3842085c9c4a6d01e064289101d1228
#
_entry.id   c3842085c9c4a6d01e064289101d1228
#
_cell.length_a   1.000
_cell.length_b   1.000
_cell.length_c   1.000
_cell.angle_alpha   90.00
_cell.angle_beta   90.00
_cell.angle_gamma   90.00
#
_symmetry.space_group_name_H-M   'P 1'
#
loop_
_entity.id
_entity.type
_entity.pdbx_description
1 polymer ?
#
loop_
_entity_poly.entity_id
_entity_poly.type
_entity_poly.pdbx_seq_one_letter_code
_entity_poly.pdbx_strand_id
1 'polypeptide(L)'
;MSTATDKTDKTEKNAASSLFGDKPRLIVTHGEKGGVGKTTVARVLADFLNSRKLTFRAFDAEGSMGQLLRFHKNETASVDVGDAASIAPVLDYVMDGAGRRIALVDLGARSGEDLKNWLYRGGALEEAGAGHLGITVVYVLGGAVDSVGHLKECFKALGNDVSYVIVKNFGVAAKFEIYDQSIVRKELLALGAKEIELPALDGSVYQSVDRASLPFSSFAEAQGANFGFTERRYCRTWLRECFAALEDVTGLLQ
;
A
#
# COMPACT_ATOMS: atom_id res chain seq x y z
N MET A 1 -20.46 -13.86 35.60
CA MET A 1 -19.90 -12.59 35.14
C MET A 1 -19.08 -12.83 33.88
N SER A 2 -19.73 -13.08 32.75
CA SER A 2 -19.01 -13.35 31.47
C SER A 2 -19.88 -13.03 30.25
N THR A 3 -20.49 -11.84 30.19
CA THR A 3 -21.36 -11.46 29.06
C THR A 3 -21.12 -10.04 28.52
N ALA A 4 -20.26 -9.25 29.13
CA ALA A 4 -20.01 -7.87 28.68
C ALA A 4 -18.84 -7.76 27.66
N THR A 5 -17.81 -8.59 27.79
CA THR A 5 -16.60 -8.55 26.94
C THR A 5 -16.87 -9.12 25.54
N ASP A 6 -17.77 -10.09 25.40
CA ASP A 6 -18.08 -10.74 24.11
C ASP A 6 -18.97 -9.85 23.19
N LYS A 7 -19.76 -8.95 23.78
CA LYS A 7 -20.60 -8.01 23.01
C LYS A 7 -19.81 -6.83 22.44
N THR A 8 -18.79 -6.34 23.17
CA THR A 8 -17.94 -5.22 22.71
C THR A 8 -17.04 -5.66 21.55
N ASP A 9 -16.46 -6.86 21.63
CA ASP A 9 -15.58 -7.38 20.57
C ASP A 9 -16.36 -7.70 19.26
N LYS A 10 -17.62 -8.16 19.36
CA LYS A 10 -18.50 -8.34 18.19
C LYS A 10 -18.99 -7.03 17.59
N THR A 11 -19.18 -5.99 18.39
CA THR A 11 -19.65 -4.68 17.91
C THR A 11 -18.50 -3.92 17.23
N GLU A 12 -17.28 -4.02 17.76
CA GLU A 12 -16.09 -3.44 17.13
C GLU A 12 -15.70 -4.18 15.84
N LYS A 13 -15.80 -5.51 15.80
CA LYS A 13 -15.62 -6.30 14.56
C LYS A 13 -16.67 -5.98 13.50
N ASN A 14 -17.94 -5.79 13.89
CA ASN A 14 -18.99 -5.38 12.95
C ASN A 14 -18.84 -3.92 12.48
N ALA A 15 -18.37 -3.01 13.32
CA ALA A 15 -18.11 -1.62 12.92
C ALA A 15 -16.90 -1.52 11.98
N ALA A 16 -15.84 -2.28 12.22
CA ALA A 16 -14.69 -2.36 11.30
C ALA A 16 -15.10 -3.00 9.96
N SER A 17 -15.93 -4.05 9.96
CA SER A 17 -16.47 -4.69 8.75
C SER A 17 -17.37 -3.77 7.93
N SER A 18 -18.09 -2.84 8.55
CA SER A 18 -18.97 -1.91 7.83
C SER A 18 -18.24 -0.73 7.15
N LEU A 19 -17.04 -0.41 7.59
CA LEU A 19 -16.20 0.64 6.99
C LEU A 19 -15.45 0.17 5.75
N PHE A 20 -15.30 -1.13 5.60
CA PHE A 20 -14.54 -1.76 4.53
C PHE A 20 -15.49 -2.75 3.82
N GLY A 21 -15.79 -2.59 2.56
CA GLY A 21 -16.69 -3.49 1.78
C GLY A 21 -16.36 -4.98 1.94
N ASP A 22 -17.24 -5.88 1.49
CA ASP A 22 -17.11 -7.33 1.69
C ASP A 22 -16.21 -8.05 0.66
N LYS A 23 -15.70 -7.33 -0.33
CA LYS A 23 -14.89 -7.93 -1.42
C LYS A 23 -13.43 -8.17 -1.02
N PRO A 24 -12.82 -9.25 -1.51
CA PRO A 24 -11.36 -9.39 -1.48
C PRO A 24 -10.69 -8.23 -2.22
N ARG A 25 -9.50 -7.84 -1.77
CA ARG A 25 -8.79 -6.67 -2.32
C ARG A 25 -7.34 -7.00 -2.64
N LEU A 26 -6.94 -6.62 -3.85
CA LEU A 26 -5.54 -6.58 -4.27
C LEU A 26 -5.07 -5.12 -4.27
N ILE A 27 -4.12 -4.79 -3.41
CA ILE A 27 -3.48 -3.48 -3.35
C ILE A 27 -2.07 -3.62 -3.91
N VAL A 28 -1.73 -2.84 -4.92
CA VAL A 28 -0.40 -2.87 -5.54
C VAL A 28 0.26 -1.50 -5.37
N THR A 29 1.39 -1.43 -4.64
CA THR A 29 2.22 -0.22 -4.67
C THR A 29 3.03 -0.19 -5.95
N HIS A 30 2.92 0.89 -6.71
CA HIS A 30 3.52 1.04 -8.02
C HIS A 30 4.20 2.40 -8.21
N GLY A 31 5.10 2.47 -9.17
CA GLY A 31 5.85 3.66 -9.58
C GLY A 31 7.11 3.20 -10.31
N GLU A 32 7.28 3.59 -11.56
CA GLU A 32 8.32 3.04 -12.44
C GLU A 32 9.74 3.43 -12.03
N LYS A 33 9.90 4.56 -11.34
CA LYS A 33 11.23 5.03 -10.96
C LYS A 33 11.69 4.44 -9.63
N GLY A 34 12.95 4.02 -9.59
CA GLY A 34 13.61 3.64 -8.34
C GLY A 34 13.71 4.85 -7.39
N GLY A 35 13.60 4.61 -6.08
CA GLY A 35 13.80 5.64 -5.07
C GLY A 35 12.61 6.59 -4.82
N VAL A 36 11.46 6.42 -5.46
CA VAL A 36 10.26 7.26 -5.18
C VAL A 36 9.56 6.90 -3.86
N GLY A 37 9.97 5.81 -3.20
CA GLY A 37 9.45 5.42 -1.89
C GLY A 37 8.30 4.41 -1.93
N LYS A 38 8.16 3.60 -2.99
CA LYS A 38 7.15 2.53 -3.08
C LYS A 38 7.12 1.65 -1.84
N THR A 39 8.26 1.09 -1.48
CA THR A 39 8.39 0.24 -0.31
C THR A 39 8.11 0.98 1.00
N THR A 40 8.45 2.26 1.11
CA THR A 40 8.06 3.06 2.28
C THR A 40 6.54 3.15 2.39
N VAL A 41 5.85 3.40 1.28
CA VAL A 41 4.38 3.41 1.22
C VAL A 41 3.81 2.03 1.53
N ALA A 42 4.38 0.95 0.97
CA ALA A 42 3.95 -0.42 1.27
C ALA A 42 4.09 -0.76 2.77
N ARG A 43 5.19 -0.34 3.41
CA ARG A 43 5.41 -0.50 4.86
C ARG A 43 4.38 0.28 5.69
N VAL A 44 4.07 1.52 5.29
CA VAL A 44 3.02 2.34 5.96
C VAL A 44 1.65 1.70 5.78
N LEU A 45 1.33 1.16 4.60
CA LEU A 45 0.08 0.43 4.35
C LEU A 45 0.00 -0.83 5.22
N ALA A 46 1.07 -1.62 5.32
CA ALA A 46 1.10 -2.80 6.19
C ALA A 46 0.87 -2.43 7.67
N ASP A 47 1.54 -1.38 8.17
CA ASP A 47 1.31 -0.85 9.52
C ASP A 47 -0.14 -0.37 9.71
N PHE A 48 -0.72 0.30 8.71
CA PHE A 48 -2.11 0.77 8.73
C PHE A 48 -3.09 -0.41 8.80
N LEU A 49 -2.95 -1.42 7.93
CA LEU A 49 -3.81 -2.61 7.91
C LEU A 49 -3.73 -3.38 9.24
N ASN A 50 -2.52 -3.51 9.81
CA ASN A 50 -2.31 -4.09 11.13
C ASN A 50 -3.01 -3.28 12.23
N SER A 51 -2.92 -1.95 12.21
CA SER A 51 -3.57 -1.07 13.19
C SER A 51 -5.09 -1.22 13.18
N ARG A 52 -5.66 -1.56 12.02
CA ARG A 52 -7.09 -1.81 11.81
C ARG A 52 -7.50 -3.27 12.06
N LYS A 53 -6.56 -4.12 12.46
CA LYS A 53 -6.77 -5.56 12.66
C LYS A 53 -7.38 -6.25 11.43
N LEU A 54 -7.03 -5.79 10.23
CA LEU A 54 -7.51 -6.36 8.98
C LEU A 54 -6.69 -7.59 8.62
N THR A 55 -7.37 -8.61 8.06
CA THR A 55 -6.69 -9.81 7.58
C THR A 55 -6.03 -9.52 6.24
N PHE A 56 -4.70 -9.48 6.21
CA PHE A 56 -3.94 -9.27 4.99
C PHE A 56 -2.70 -10.16 4.93
N ARG A 57 -2.16 -10.29 3.73
CA ARG A 57 -0.82 -10.81 3.47
C ARG A 57 -0.11 -9.87 2.52
N ALA A 58 1.13 -9.60 2.82
CA ALA A 58 1.99 -8.81 1.95
C ALA A 58 2.83 -9.73 1.03
N PHE A 59 3.16 -9.21 -0.14
CA PHE A 59 3.99 -9.88 -1.15
C PHE A 59 5.04 -8.90 -1.64
N ASP A 60 6.31 -9.30 -1.55
CA ASP A 60 7.43 -8.48 -1.96
C ASP A 60 7.97 -8.99 -3.31
N ALA A 61 7.87 -8.15 -4.32
CA ALA A 61 8.26 -8.49 -5.68
C ALA A 61 9.76 -8.24 -5.99
N GLU A 62 10.53 -7.76 -5.02
CA GLU A 62 11.99 -7.63 -5.15
C GLU A 62 12.76 -8.90 -4.73
N GLY A 63 12.04 -9.99 -4.51
CA GLY A 63 12.62 -11.30 -4.19
C GLY A 63 13.23 -11.38 -2.80
N SER A 64 14.29 -12.17 -2.64
CA SER A 64 14.96 -12.38 -1.34
C SER A 64 15.64 -11.14 -0.76
N MET A 65 15.85 -10.09 -1.56
CA MET A 65 16.40 -8.81 -1.15
C MET A 65 15.32 -7.77 -0.88
N GLY A 66 14.05 -8.16 -0.91
CA GLY A 66 12.89 -7.30 -0.74
C GLY A 66 12.88 -6.58 0.61
N GLN A 67 12.65 -5.28 0.53
CA GLN A 67 12.68 -4.44 1.72
C GLN A 67 11.40 -4.59 2.55
N LEU A 68 10.25 -4.86 1.93
CA LEU A 68 9.01 -5.10 2.67
C LEU A 68 9.12 -6.37 3.52
N LEU A 69 9.67 -7.45 2.94
CA LEU A 69 9.94 -8.71 3.63
C LEU A 69 10.86 -8.51 4.84
N ARG A 70 11.87 -7.63 4.73
CA ARG A 70 12.80 -7.35 5.82
C ARG A 70 12.10 -6.78 7.07
N PHE A 71 11.13 -5.90 6.88
CA PHE A 71 10.47 -5.19 7.98
C PHE A 71 9.20 -5.88 8.49
N HIS A 72 8.46 -6.57 7.63
CA HIS A 72 7.19 -7.24 7.92
C HIS A 72 7.29 -8.74 7.68
N LYS A 73 8.26 -9.42 8.29
CA LYS A 73 8.62 -10.82 8.04
C LYS A 73 7.46 -11.81 8.22
N ASN A 74 6.59 -11.55 9.19
CA ASN A 74 5.53 -12.49 9.54
C ASN A 74 4.35 -12.45 8.56
N GLU A 75 4.14 -11.29 7.93
CA GLU A 75 3.02 -11.04 7.02
C GLU A 75 3.42 -11.12 5.55
N THR A 76 4.73 -11.12 5.23
CA THR A 76 5.24 -10.96 3.87
C THR A 76 5.81 -12.25 3.31
N ALA A 77 5.39 -12.59 2.08
CA ALA A 77 6.01 -13.62 1.24
C ALA A 77 6.74 -12.97 0.04
N SER A 78 7.78 -13.61 -0.47
CA SER A 78 8.43 -13.19 -1.70
C SER A 78 7.67 -13.71 -2.92
N VAL A 79 7.56 -12.91 -3.98
CA VAL A 79 7.01 -13.30 -5.29
C VAL A 79 7.94 -12.81 -6.40
N ASP A 80 7.95 -13.50 -7.53
CA ASP A 80 8.69 -13.07 -8.72
C ASP A 80 7.71 -12.64 -9.82
N VAL A 81 7.51 -11.35 -10.02
CA VAL A 81 6.59 -10.84 -11.08
C VAL A 81 7.14 -10.99 -12.51
N GLY A 82 8.36 -11.47 -12.69
CA GLY A 82 8.89 -11.87 -14.01
C GLY A 82 8.24 -13.14 -14.55
N ASP A 83 7.76 -14.00 -13.68
CA ASP A 83 7.02 -15.22 -14.03
C ASP A 83 5.50 -14.98 -13.94
N ALA A 84 4.78 -15.35 -15.00
CA ALA A 84 3.32 -15.24 -15.04
C ALA A 84 2.63 -16.10 -13.96
N ALA A 85 3.22 -17.24 -13.58
CA ALA A 85 2.69 -18.09 -12.51
C ALA A 85 2.83 -17.48 -11.10
N SER A 86 3.68 -16.48 -10.94
CA SER A 86 3.95 -15.85 -9.64
C SER A 86 2.77 -15.08 -9.04
N ILE A 87 1.75 -14.76 -9.86
CA ILE A 87 0.52 -14.13 -9.34
C ILE A 87 -0.37 -15.15 -8.62
N ALA A 88 -0.24 -16.45 -8.93
CA ALA A 88 -1.11 -17.47 -8.34
C ALA A 88 -1.11 -17.44 -6.80
N PRO A 89 0.03 -17.41 -6.08
CA PRO A 89 0.01 -17.34 -4.62
C PRO A 89 -0.69 -16.08 -4.08
N VAL A 90 -0.70 -14.99 -4.85
CA VAL A 90 -1.37 -13.73 -4.48
C VAL A 90 -2.87 -13.89 -4.64
N LEU A 91 -3.32 -14.42 -5.79
CA LEU A 91 -4.74 -14.62 -6.08
C LEU A 91 -5.35 -15.72 -5.23
N ASP A 92 -4.68 -16.87 -5.09
CA ASP A 92 -5.11 -17.95 -4.20
C ASP A 92 -5.35 -17.43 -2.77
N TYR A 93 -4.46 -16.55 -2.29
CA TYR A 93 -4.63 -15.96 -0.98
C TYR A 93 -5.88 -15.09 -0.88
N VAL A 94 -6.19 -14.26 -1.87
CA VAL A 94 -7.35 -13.35 -1.79
C VAL A 94 -8.65 -14.02 -2.18
N MET A 95 -8.65 -14.99 -3.10
CA MET A 95 -9.85 -15.60 -3.67
C MET A 95 -10.30 -16.85 -2.91
N ASP A 96 -9.38 -17.72 -2.47
CA ASP A 96 -9.71 -19.02 -1.87
C ASP A 96 -10.05 -18.96 -0.37
N GLY A 97 -9.97 -17.80 0.24
CA GLY A 97 -10.18 -17.66 1.68
C GLY A 97 -11.63 -17.45 2.10
N ALA A 98 -12.00 -18.03 3.21
CA ALA A 98 -13.23 -17.64 3.89
C ALA A 98 -13.12 -16.20 4.42
N GLY A 99 -14.06 -15.35 4.04
CA GLY A 99 -14.09 -13.95 4.45
C GLY A 99 -13.19 -13.06 3.59
N ARG A 100 -13.28 -11.79 3.87
CA ARG A 100 -12.52 -10.76 3.15
C ARG A 100 -11.03 -10.84 3.46
N ARG A 101 -10.21 -10.84 2.42
CA ARG A 101 -8.75 -10.80 2.52
C ARG A 101 -8.16 -9.68 1.65
N ILE A 102 -7.04 -9.16 2.09
CA ILE A 102 -6.29 -8.13 1.38
C ILE A 102 -4.92 -8.70 1.03
N ALA A 103 -4.56 -8.71 -0.26
CA ALA A 103 -3.18 -8.88 -0.67
C ALA A 103 -2.56 -7.50 -0.90
N LEU A 104 -1.45 -7.22 -0.23
CA LEU A 104 -0.63 -6.02 -0.44
C LEU A 104 0.63 -6.41 -1.19
N VAL A 105 0.79 -5.95 -2.42
CA VAL A 105 1.97 -6.25 -3.24
C VAL A 105 2.88 -5.03 -3.33
N ASP A 106 4.10 -5.14 -2.86
CA ASP A 106 5.16 -4.17 -3.15
C ASP A 106 5.81 -4.53 -4.48
N LEU A 107 5.37 -3.84 -5.53
CA LEU A 107 5.87 -4.06 -6.86
C LEU A 107 7.12 -3.22 -7.10
N GLY A 108 8.26 -3.85 -7.31
CA GLY A 108 9.49 -3.16 -7.70
C GLY A 108 9.30 -2.20 -8.88
N ALA A 109 10.34 -1.53 -9.32
CA ALA A 109 10.26 -0.63 -10.47
C ALA A 109 9.92 -1.41 -11.74
N ARG A 110 8.67 -1.32 -12.20
CA ARG A 110 8.12 -1.99 -13.39
C ARG A 110 7.31 -1.01 -14.23
N SER A 111 7.11 -1.31 -15.50
CA SER A 111 6.22 -0.52 -16.34
C SER A 111 4.74 -0.78 -16.06
N GLY A 112 3.87 0.12 -16.46
CA GLY A 112 2.42 -0.10 -16.38
C GLY A 112 1.96 -1.29 -17.22
N GLU A 113 2.63 -1.55 -18.36
CA GLU A 113 2.36 -2.72 -19.21
C GLU A 113 2.78 -4.02 -18.53
N ASP A 114 3.90 -4.06 -17.80
CA ASP A 114 4.29 -5.26 -17.04
C ASP A 114 3.27 -5.57 -15.96
N LEU A 115 2.80 -4.56 -15.23
CA LEU A 115 1.75 -4.71 -14.23
C LEU A 115 0.45 -5.22 -14.86
N LYS A 116 0.01 -4.63 -15.98
CA LYS A 116 -1.17 -5.06 -16.72
C LYS A 116 -1.06 -6.52 -17.16
N ASN A 117 0.07 -6.89 -17.77
CA ASN A 117 0.31 -8.24 -18.23
C ASN A 117 0.28 -9.27 -17.09
N TRP A 118 0.87 -8.92 -15.94
CA TRP A 118 0.84 -9.75 -14.74
C TRP A 118 -0.58 -9.96 -14.23
N LEU A 119 -1.37 -8.88 -14.08
CA LEU A 119 -2.77 -8.94 -13.65
C LEU A 119 -3.65 -9.72 -14.64
N TYR A 120 -3.45 -9.48 -15.94
CA TYR A 120 -4.22 -10.14 -17.01
C TYR A 120 -3.95 -11.67 -17.05
N ARG A 121 -2.70 -12.08 -17.06
CA ARG A 121 -2.32 -13.50 -17.15
C ARG A 121 -2.80 -14.34 -15.97
N GLY A 122 -2.91 -13.73 -14.81
CA GLY A 122 -3.44 -14.37 -13.62
C GLY A 122 -4.97 -14.36 -13.52
N GLY A 123 -5.68 -13.71 -14.45
CA GLY A 123 -7.14 -13.57 -14.40
C GLY A 123 -7.63 -12.51 -13.41
N ALA A 124 -6.74 -11.74 -12.78
CA ALA A 124 -7.13 -10.72 -11.78
C ALA A 124 -8.03 -9.62 -12.37
N LEU A 125 -7.77 -9.20 -13.62
CA LEU A 125 -8.60 -8.20 -14.29
C LEU A 125 -9.98 -8.76 -14.65
N GLU A 126 -10.08 -10.04 -14.99
CA GLU A 126 -11.35 -10.74 -15.24
C GLU A 126 -12.20 -10.78 -13.97
N GLU A 127 -11.63 -11.21 -12.84
CA GLU A 127 -12.30 -11.23 -11.54
C GLU A 127 -12.70 -9.83 -11.06
N ALA A 128 -11.88 -8.82 -11.36
CA ALA A 128 -12.22 -7.43 -11.07
C ALA A 128 -13.40 -6.94 -11.92
N GLY A 129 -13.40 -7.24 -13.22
CA GLY A 129 -14.50 -6.93 -14.14
C GLY A 129 -15.81 -7.63 -13.78
N ALA A 130 -15.74 -8.87 -13.27
CA ALA A 130 -16.89 -9.60 -12.73
C ALA A 130 -17.37 -9.07 -11.37
N GLY A 131 -16.62 -8.17 -10.75
CA GLY A 131 -16.95 -7.58 -9.47
C GLY A 131 -16.62 -8.45 -8.26
N HIS A 132 -15.86 -9.53 -8.43
CA HIS A 132 -15.46 -10.46 -7.37
C HIS A 132 -14.21 -10.00 -6.63
N LEU A 133 -13.33 -9.24 -7.28
CA LEU A 133 -12.08 -8.70 -6.74
C LEU A 133 -12.07 -7.17 -6.87
N GLY A 134 -11.56 -6.47 -5.85
CA GLY A 134 -11.19 -5.07 -5.99
C GLY A 134 -9.69 -4.94 -6.24
N ILE A 135 -9.28 -4.17 -7.24
CA ILE A 135 -7.85 -3.88 -7.49
C ILE A 135 -7.62 -2.39 -7.27
N THR A 136 -6.64 -2.06 -6.43
CA THR A 136 -6.22 -0.68 -6.20
C THR A 136 -4.74 -0.52 -6.48
N VAL A 137 -4.40 0.34 -7.42
CA VAL A 137 -3.02 0.77 -7.69
C VAL A 137 -2.72 2.00 -6.83
N VAL A 138 -1.82 1.82 -5.87
CA VAL A 138 -1.28 2.91 -5.05
C VAL A 138 -0.02 3.41 -5.75
N TYR A 139 -0.19 4.44 -6.57
CA TYR A 139 0.88 4.98 -7.40
C TYR A 139 1.68 6.05 -6.65
N VAL A 140 2.97 5.78 -6.44
CA VAL A 140 3.86 6.68 -5.68
C VAL A 140 4.58 7.62 -6.63
N LEU A 141 4.32 8.92 -6.49
CA LEU A 141 4.93 9.95 -7.31
C LEU A 141 6.31 10.37 -6.77
N GLY A 142 7.26 10.51 -7.71
CA GLY A 142 8.44 11.34 -7.51
C GLY A 142 8.19 12.76 -8.01
N GLY A 143 9.01 13.72 -7.59
CA GLY A 143 8.92 15.13 -8.01
C GLY A 143 9.39 15.44 -9.43
N ALA A 144 9.90 14.47 -10.18
CA ALA A 144 10.48 14.67 -11.50
C ALA A 144 9.43 14.58 -12.62
N VAL A 145 9.71 15.22 -13.76
CA VAL A 145 8.87 15.20 -14.98
C VAL A 145 8.55 13.77 -15.42
N ASP A 146 9.54 12.89 -15.40
CA ASP A 146 9.41 11.49 -15.82
C ASP A 146 8.36 10.74 -15.01
N SER A 147 8.21 11.08 -13.71
CA SER A 147 7.22 10.42 -12.83
C SER A 147 5.78 10.62 -13.31
N VAL A 148 5.48 11.78 -13.87
CA VAL A 148 4.15 12.09 -14.45
C VAL A 148 3.98 11.39 -15.80
N GLY A 149 5.05 11.31 -16.59
CA GLY A 149 5.06 10.55 -17.85
C GLY A 149 4.76 9.07 -17.61
N HIS A 150 5.44 8.46 -16.66
CA HIS A 150 5.23 7.06 -16.31
C HIS A 150 3.85 6.80 -15.70
N LEU A 151 3.33 7.73 -14.88
CA LEU A 151 1.95 7.65 -14.40
C LEU A 151 0.95 7.64 -15.57
N LYS A 152 1.17 8.50 -16.58
CA LYS A 152 0.34 8.53 -17.77
C LYS A 152 0.36 7.21 -18.53
N GLU A 153 1.54 6.59 -18.70
CA GLU A 153 1.66 5.28 -19.36
C GLU A 153 1.00 4.17 -18.53
N CYS A 154 1.17 4.17 -17.20
CA CYS A 154 0.48 3.26 -16.31
C CYS A 154 -1.05 3.39 -16.41
N PHE A 155 -1.55 4.63 -16.38
CA PHE A 155 -2.97 4.90 -16.54
C PHE A 155 -3.50 4.49 -17.93
N LYS A 156 -2.73 4.74 -18.98
CA LYS A 156 -3.08 4.31 -20.35
C LYS A 156 -3.13 2.78 -20.48
N ALA A 157 -2.25 2.07 -19.77
CA ALA A 157 -2.22 0.61 -19.79
C ALA A 157 -3.41 -0.02 -19.06
N LEU A 158 -3.76 0.48 -17.86
CA LEU A 158 -4.75 -0.12 -16.96
C LEU A 158 -6.16 0.53 -17.07
N GLY A 159 -6.24 1.79 -17.48
CA GLY A 159 -7.52 2.49 -17.67
C GLY A 159 -8.43 2.42 -16.45
N ASN A 160 -9.67 2.00 -16.69
CA ASN A 160 -10.72 1.89 -15.68
C ASN A 160 -10.81 0.50 -15.02
N ASP A 161 -9.91 -0.42 -15.38
CA ASP A 161 -9.92 -1.80 -14.87
C ASP A 161 -9.52 -1.87 -13.39
N VAL A 162 -8.95 -0.78 -12.86
CA VAL A 162 -8.47 -0.67 -11.47
C VAL A 162 -8.84 0.68 -10.86
N SER A 163 -8.84 0.75 -9.54
CA SER A 163 -8.92 2.00 -8.79
C SER A 163 -7.52 2.58 -8.54
N TYR A 164 -7.44 3.90 -8.36
CA TYR A 164 -6.15 4.59 -8.16
C TYR A 164 -6.14 5.39 -6.86
N VAL A 165 -5.04 5.24 -6.12
CA VAL A 165 -4.62 6.17 -5.06
C VAL A 165 -3.27 6.75 -5.45
N ILE A 166 -3.21 8.05 -5.65
CA ILE A 166 -1.98 8.75 -6.02
C ILE A 166 -1.33 9.31 -4.77
N VAL A 167 -0.11 8.87 -4.51
CA VAL A 167 0.65 9.26 -3.31
C VAL A 167 1.68 10.32 -3.67
N LYS A 168 1.51 11.53 -3.19
CA LYS A 168 2.52 12.58 -3.19
C LYS A 168 3.47 12.35 -2.00
N ASN A 169 4.62 11.76 -2.28
CA ASN A 169 5.59 11.43 -1.22
C ASN A 169 6.54 12.60 -0.94
N PHE A 170 6.23 13.38 0.09
CA PHE A 170 7.07 14.52 0.51
C PHE A 170 8.41 14.10 1.14
N GLY A 171 8.61 12.82 1.40
CA GLY A 171 9.92 12.28 1.79
C GLY A 171 10.95 12.27 0.66
N VAL A 172 10.51 12.39 -0.61
CA VAL A 172 11.40 12.37 -1.78
C VAL A 172 11.34 13.64 -2.63
N ALA A 173 10.28 14.43 -2.52
CA ALA A 173 10.12 15.67 -3.28
C ALA A 173 9.37 16.72 -2.45
N ALA A 174 9.84 17.97 -2.51
CA ALA A 174 9.21 19.07 -1.79
C ALA A 174 7.95 19.62 -2.50
N LYS A 175 7.78 19.33 -3.79
CA LYS A 175 6.71 19.87 -4.64
C LYS A 175 6.31 18.88 -5.74
N PHE A 176 5.06 18.95 -6.16
CA PHE A 176 4.46 18.12 -7.21
C PHE A 176 3.78 18.97 -8.30
N GLU A 177 4.29 20.19 -8.56
CA GLU A 177 3.68 21.18 -9.47
C GLU A 177 3.44 20.62 -10.88
N ILE A 178 4.36 19.78 -11.39
CA ILE A 178 4.23 19.15 -12.72
C ILE A 178 3.03 18.21 -12.74
N TYR A 179 2.86 17.41 -11.70
CA TYR A 179 1.71 16.55 -11.56
C TYR A 179 0.42 17.36 -11.36
N ASP A 180 0.45 18.36 -10.47
CA ASP A 180 -0.71 19.17 -10.12
C ASP A 180 -1.32 19.91 -11.33
N GLN A 181 -0.47 20.28 -12.29
CA GLN A 181 -0.88 20.95 -13.54
C GLN A 181 -1.13 19.98 -14.71
N SER A 182 -0.90 18.67 -14.53
CA SER A 182 -0.96 17.68 -15.59
C SER A 182 -2.39 17.36 -16.05
N ILE A 183 -2.52 16.95 -17.30
CA ILE A 183 -3.78 16.44 -17.86
C ILE A 183 -4.12 15.09 -17.22
N VAL A 184 -3.14 14.21 -17.00
CA VAL A 184 -3.36 12.88 -16.41
C VAL A 184 -3.96 12.97 -15.01
N ARG A 185 -3.61 13.98 -14.22
CA ARG A 185 -4.26 14.24 -12.93
C ARG A 185 -5.76 14.48 -13.08
N LYS A 186 -6.14 15.34 -14.03
CA LYS A 186 -7.57 15.65 -14.28
C LYS A 186 -8.34 14.41 -14.73
N GLU A 187 -7.75 13.62 -15.61
CA GLU A 187 -8.35 12.37 -16.11
C GLU A 187 -8.53 11.35 -14.96
N LEU A 188 -7.50 11.13 -14.13
CA LEU A 188 -7.57 10.24 -12.99
C LEU A 188 -8.62 10.66 -11.96
N LEU A 189 -8.66 11.95 -11.61
CA LEU A 189 -9.67 12.47 -10.67
C LEU A 189 -11.10 12.35 -11.23
N ALA A 190 -11.28 12.56 -12.53
CA ALA A 190 -12.57 12.36 -13.18
C ALA A 190 -13.06 10.90 -13.14
N LEU A 191 -12.15 9.93 -13.04
CA LEU A 191 -12.44 8.51 -12.84
C LEU A 191 -12.63 8.11 -11.38
N GLY A 192 -12.53 9.05 -10.44
CA GLY A 192 -12.69 8.79 -9.02
C GLY A 192 -11.40 8.41 -8.29
N ALA A 193 -10.23 8.57 -8.92
CA ALA A 193 -8.95 8.43 -8.22
C ALA A 193 -8.89 9.39 -7.03
N LYS A 194 -8.18 8.97 -5.99
CA LYS A 194 -7.93 9.77 -4.81
C LYS A 194 -6.45 10.15 -4.72
N GLU A 195 -6.18 11.29 -4.10
CA GLU A 195 -4.83 11.75 -3.83
C GLU A 195 -4.60 11.77 -2.33
N ILE A 196 -3.42 11.36 -1.91
CA ILE A 196 -2.96 11.51 -0.54
C ILE A 196 -1.55 12.11 -0.52
N GLU A 197 -1.23 12.78 0.57
CA GLU A 197 0.07 13.35 0.85
C GLU A 197 0.74 12.55 1.97
N LEU A 198 1.91 12.00 1.68
CA LEU A 198 2.75 11.36 2.69
C LEU A 198 3.79 12.37 3.18
N PRO A 199 3.77 12.77 4.45
CA PRO A 199 4.73 13.73 4.98
C PRO A 199 6.15 13.16 4.99
N ALA A 200 7.16 14.03 5.00
CA ALA A 200 8.55 13.62 5.15
C ALA A 200 8.82 13.15 6.59
N LEU A 201 9.41 11.97 6.75
CA LEU A 201 10.03 11.57 8.01
C LEU A 201 11.45 12.13 8.05
N ASP A 202 11.86 12.66 9.21
CA ASP A 202 13.24 13.10 9.43
C ASP A 202 14.22 11.99 9.04
N GLY A 203 15.26 12.34 8.28
CA GLY A 203 16.20 11.36 7.71
C GLY A 203 16.95 10.56 8.77
N SER A 204 17.26 11.16 9.93
CA SER A 204 17.94 10.46 11.03
C SER A 204 17.01 9.43 11.67
N VAL A 205 15.74 9.76 11.82
CA VAL A 205 14.71 8.84 12.35
C VAL A 205 14.48 7.71 11.36
N TYR A 206 14.37 8.02 10.05
CA TYR A 206 14.23 6.98 9.02
C TYR A 206 15.39 5.98 9.05
N GLN A 207 16.64 6.48 9.14
CA GLN A 207 17.83 5.64 9.27
C GLN A 207 17.82 4.78 10.54
N SER A 208 17.30 5.29 11.65
CA SER A 208 17.18 4.54 12.90
C SER A 208 16.17 3.41 12.77
N VAL A 209 15.01 3.65 12.14
CA VAL A 209 14.03 2.60 11.81
C VAL A 209 14.64 1.57 10.86
N ASP A 210 15.38 2.01 9.85
CA ASP A 210 16.03 1.13 8.89
C ASP A 210 17.06 0.22 9.55
N ARG A 211 17.95 0.77 10.38
CA ARG A 211 18.93 -0.02 11.17
C ARG A 211 18.26 -1.02 12.11
N ALA A 212 17.14 -0.65 12.71
CA ALA A 212 16.38 -1.51 13.60
C ALA A 212 15.72 -2.68 12.86
N SER A 213 15.49 -2.56 11.55
CA SER A 213 14.72 -3.52 10.75
C SER A 213 13.35 -3.84 11.36
N LEU A 214 12.68 -2.82 11.88
CA LEU A 214 11.35 -2.91 12.49
C LEU A 214 10.29 -2.22 11.63
N PRO A 215 9.01 -2.65 11.67
CA PRO A 215 7.89 -1.84 11.23
C PRO A 215 7.93 -0.45 11.89
N PHE A 216 7.41 0.58 11.23
CA PHE A 216 7.36 1.94 11.83
C PHE A 216 6.56 1.96 13.12
N SER A 217 5.44 1.22 13.18
CA SER A 217 4.61 1.09 14.38
C SER A 217 5.39 0.45 15.54
N SER A 218 6.09 -0.66 15.28
CA SER A 218 6.90 -1.35 16.28
C SER A 218 8.06 -0.49 16.78
N PHE A 219 8.71 0.28 15.89
CA PHE A 219 9.76 1.23 16.29
C PHE A 219 9.19 2.34 17.18
N ALA A 220 8.04 2.91 16.80
CA ALA A 220 7.39 4.00 17.54
C ALA A 220 6.94 3.57 18.96
N GLU A 221 6.67 2.28 19.16
CA GLU A 221 6.21 1.70 20.42
C GLU A 221 7.32 0.98 21.21
N ALA A 222 8.51 0.84 20.63
CA ALA A 222 9.62 0.14 21.26
C ALA A 222 9.92 0.69 22.65
N GLN A 223 10.15 -0.21 23.61
CA GLN A 223 10.54 0.12 24.97
C GLN A 223 12.04 -0.16 25.18
N GLY A 224 12.66 0.57 26.10
CA GLY A 224 14.06 0.37 26.44
C GLY A 224 15.00 1.43 25.86
N ALA A 225 16.31 1.26 26.12
CA ALA A 225 17.35 2.25 25.83
C ALA A 225 17.90 2.18 24.39
N ASN A 226 17.45 1.22 23.57
CA ASN A 226 18.04 0.99 22.24
C ASN A 226 17.70 2.08 21.21
N PHE A 227 16.62 2.83 21.45
CA PHE A 227 16.19 3.92 20.56
C PHE A 227 15.86 5.17 21.38
N GLY A 228 16.25 6.33 20.87
CA GLY A 228 16.01 7.61 21.53
C GLY A 228 14.50 7.88 21.72
N PHE A 229 14.13 8.45 22.87
CA PHE A 229 12.75 8.85 23.14
C PHE A 229 12.21 9.77 22.04
N THR A 230 13.01 10.75 21.63
CA THR A 230 12.64 11.75 20.62
C THR A 230 12.43 11.10 19.25
N GLU A 231 13.29 10.17 18.82
CA GLU A 231 13.16 9.46 17.54
C GLU A 231 11.84 8.67 17.47
N ARG A 232 11.51 7.94 18.55
CA ARG A 232 10.24 7.21 18.65
C ARG A 232 9.03 8.15 18.61
N ARG A 233 9.11 9.31 19.24
CA ARG A 233 8.05 10.32 19.22
C ARG A 233 7.86 10.91 17.83
N TYR A 234 8.93 11.23 17.11
CA TYR A 234 8.85 11.72 15.74
C TYR A 234 8.27 10.65 14.81
N CYS A 235 8.74 9.40 14.90
CA CYS A 235 8.18 8.31 14.11
C CYS A 235 6.67 8.11 14.38
N ARG A 236 6.23 8.15 15.63
CA ARG A 236 4.82 8.02 16.02
C ARG A 236 3.98 9.17 15.46
N THR A 237 4.45 10.41 15.54
CA THR A 237 3.71 11.58 15.04
C THR A 237 3.57 11.47 13.52
N TRP A 238 4.67 11.20 12.82
CA TRP A 238 4.67 11.01 11.38
C TRP A 238 3.75 9.86 10.94
N LEU A 239 3.80 8.71 11.61
CA LEU A 239 2.96 7.56 11.27
C LEU A 239 1.47 7.87 11.45
N ARG A 240 1.12 8.64 12.50
CA ARG A 240 -0.26 9.10 12.72
C ARG A 240 -0.75 10.01 11.58
N GLU A 241 0.10 10.90 11.07
CA GLU A 241 -0.23 11.76 9.93
C GLU A 241 -0.40 10.92 8.65
N CYS A 242 0.48 9.94 8.41
CA CYS A 242 0.31 8.98 7.32
C CYS A 242 -1.02 8.20 7.42
N PHE A 243 -1.38 7.75 8.61
CA PHE A 243 -2.64 7.03 8.84
C PHE A 243 -3.84 7.93 8.60
N ALA A 244 -3.80 9.19 9.03
CA ALA A 244 -4.88 10.15 8.75
C ALA A 244 -5.10 10.32 7.24
N ALA A 245 -4.03 10.43 6.44
CA ALA A 245 -4.15 10.49 4.99
C ALA A 245 -4.73 9.19 4.38
N LEU A 246 -4.41 8.03 4.93
CA LEU A 246 -4.95 6.74 4.49
C LEU A 246 -6.43 6.55 4.85
N GLU A 247 -6.92 7.16 5.93
CA GLU A 247 -8.35 7.14 6.28
C GLU A 247 -9.21 7.75 5.16
N ASP A 248 -8.75 8.81 4.51
CA ASP A 248 -9.48 9.49 3.45
C ASP A 248 -9.68 8.62 2.19
N VAL A 249 -8.91 7.55 2.08
CA VAL A 249 -8.92 6.64 0.92
C VAL A 249 -9.28 5.20 1.28
N THR A 250 -9.74 4.95 2.50
CA THR A 250 -10.12 3.60 2.95
C THR A 250 -11.11 2.93 2.01
N GLY A 251 -12.05 3.67 1.42
CA GLY A 251 -12.98 3.16 0.42
C GLY A 251 -12.34 2.54 -0.83
N LEU A 252 -11.13 2.96 -1.19
CA LEU A 252 -10.35 2.40 -2.30
C LEU A 252 -9.37 1.30 -1.86
N LEU A 253 -9.13 1.19 -0.55
CA LEU A 253 -8.33 0.12 0.05
C LEU A 253 -9.22 -1.05 0.52
N GLN A 254 -10.51 -0.95 0.24
CA GLN A 254 -11.56 -1.90 0.61
C GLN A 254 -11.83 -2.92 -0.46
#